data_fea1db7307805a111b3cc72f41965bfb
#
_entry.id   fea1db7307805a111b3cc72f41965bfb
#
_cell.length_a   1.000
_cell.length_b   1.000
_cell.length_c   1.000
_cell.angle_alpha   90.00
_cell.angle_beta   90.00
_cell.angle_gamma   90.00
#
_symmetry.space_group_name_H-M   'P 1'
#
loop_
_entity.id
_entity.type
_entity.pdbx_description
1 polymer ?
#
loop_
_entity_poly.entity_id
_entity_poly.type
_entity_poly.pdbx_seq_one_letter_code
_entity_poly.pdbx_strand_id
1 'polypeptide(L)'
;TPEIYTLSLHDALPICPGTIPLIYRSFDFKHGVFLASIMGSEITAATISDSIGAVRRDPFAMLPFIGYHIADYVEHWLNVGSMSSGDKLPLIFSVNWFRKDASGRYLWPGFGENSRVLKWIFEQTEGTGNGMMAPIGIIPAEGALDLAGLALEPEKLEALFAIDSEAWKAEIASIEAGFRLYGERLPKELASQLALLKQRFGF
;
A
#
# COMPACT_ATOMS: atom_id res chain seq x y z
N THR A 1 -15.64 -17.47 -15.49
CA THR A 1 -15.66 -16.02 -15.19
C THR A 1 -14.96 -15.86 -13.87
N PRO A 2 -13.79 -15.19 -13.77
CA PRO A 2 -13.24 -14.88 -12.49
C PRO A 2 -14.23 -13.97 -11.76
N GLU A 3 -14.66 -14.39 -10.59
CA GLU A 3 -15.49 -13.54 -9.74
C GLU A 3 -14.65 -12.34 -9.32
N ILE A 4 -15.05 -11.16 -9.77
CA ILE A 4 -14.45 -9.89 -9.35
C ILE A 4 -14.85 -9.69 -7.89
N TYR A 5 -13.98 -10.13 -6.98
CA TYR A 5 -14.17 -9.81 -5.58
C TYR A 5 -13.98 -8.32 -5.38
N THR A 6 -14.98 -7.71 -4.80
CA THR A 6 -15.14 -6.30 -4.56
C THR A 6 -13.86 -5.67 -4.02
N LEU A 7 -13.28 -4.75 -4.79
CA LEU A 7 -12.27 -3.84 -4.29
C LEU A 7 -12.93 -3.02 -3.19
N SER A 8 -12.68 -3.32 -1.93
CA SER A 8 -13.08 -2.46 -0.83
C SER A 8 -12.15 -1.26 -0.83
N LEU A 9 -12.53 -0.22 -1.57
CA LEU A 9 -11.95 1.10 -1.43
C LEU A 9 -12.48 1.67 -0.11
N HIS A 10 -11.77 1.42 0.95
CA HIS A 10 -12.01 2.14 2.18
C HIS A 10 -11.55 3.58 1.99
N ASP A 11 -12.49 4.50 1.97
CA ASP A 11 -12.28 5.95 2.12
C ASP A 11 -11.79 6.33 3.54
N ALA A 12 -11.30 5.40 4.30
CA ALA A 12 -10.45 5.71 5.41
C ALA A 12 -9.19 6.31 4.80
N LEU A 13 -9.07 7.63 4.84
CA LEU A 13 -7.89 8.38 4.45
C LEU A 13 -6.64 7.79 5.14
N PRO A 14 -5.99 6.75 4.61
CA PRO A 14 -4.63 6.53 4.97
C PRO A 14 -3.90 7.65 4.25
N ILE A 15 -3.59 8.69 4.99
CA ILE A 15 -2.56 9.59 4.53
C ILE A 15 -1.32 8.75 4.55
N CYS A 16 -1.13 8.04 3.44
CA CYS A 16 0.09 7.30 3.23
C CYS A 16 1.23 8.29 3.24
N PRO A 17 2.29 8.04 3.99
CA PRO A 17 3.50 8.86 3.95
C PRO A 17 3.87 9.16 2.50
N GLY A 18 4.52 10.29 2.26
CA GLY A 18 4.97 10.68 0.91
C GLY A 18 5.89 9.67 0.21
N THR A 19 6.26 8.58 0.90
CA THR A 19 7.02 7.44 0.40
C THR A 19 6.24 6.50 -0.52
N ILE A 20 4.89 6.42 -0.39
CA ILE A 20 4.08 5.47 -1.15
C ILE A 20 3.70 6.07 -2.50
N PRO A 21 3.96 5.36 -3.62
CA PRO A 21 3.59 5.83 -4.96
C PRO A 21 2.08 5.83 -5.17
N LEU A 22 1.62 6.44 -6.29
CA LEU A 22 0.21 6.55 -6.66
C LEU A 22 -0.49 5.20 -6.60
N ILE A 23 0.13 4.16 -7.14
CA ILE A 23 -0.39 2.79 -7.13
C ILE A 23 0.74 1.77 -7.22
N TYR A 24 0.58 0.65 -6.52
CA TYR A 24 1.35 -0.56 -6.75
C TYR A 24 0.55 -1.79 -6.36
N ARG A 25 0.90 -2.93 -6.96
CA ARG A 25 0.32 -4.25 -6.70
C ARG A 25 1.27 -5.06 -5.82
N SER A 26 0.75 -5.84 -4.90
CA SER A 26 1.55 -6.83 -4.17
C SER A 26 2.15 -7.89 -5.11
N PHE A 27 3.27 -8.50 -4.71
CA PHE A 27 3.88 -9.60 -5.47
C PHE A 27 2.99 -10.85 -5.46
N ASP A 28 2.44 -11.15 -4.29
CA ASP A 28 1.52 -12.25 -4.03
C ASP A 28 0.55 -11.89 -2.90
N PHE A 29 -0.31 -12.84 -2.52
CA PHE A 29 -1.30 -12.62 -1.49
C PHE A 29 -0.68 -12.41 -0.10
N LYS A 30 0.38 -13.15 0.26
CA LYS A 30 1.07 -12.98 1.55
C LYS A 30 1.72 -11.61 1.68
N HIS A 31 2.35 -11.15 0.59
CA HIS A 31 2.86 -9.79 0.52
C HIS A 31 1.73 -8.77 0.64
N GLY A 32 0.57 -9.00 0.04
CA GLY A 32 -0.62 -8.16 0.20
C GLY A 32 -1.11 -8.08 1.64
N VAL A 33 -1.14 -9.20 2.36
CA VAL A 33 -1.46 -9.24 3.80
C VAL A 33 -0.42 -8.43 4.60
N PHE A 34 0.86 -8.56 4.27
CA PHE A 34 1.92 -7.75 4.87
C PHE A 34 1.69 -6.25 4.62
N LEU A 35 1.41 -5.83 3.38
CA LEU A 35 1.13 -4.43 3.04
C LEU A 35 -0.05 -3.88 3.85
N ALA A 36 -1.12 -4.65 3.99
CA ALA A 36 -2.27 -4.26 4.80
C ALA A 36 -1.92 -4.18 6.30
N SER A 37 -1.05 -5.06 6.79
CA SER A 37 -0.61 -5.09 8.19
C SER A 37 0.28 -3.91 8.61
N ILE A 38 0.95 -3.28 7.65
CA ILE A 38 1.82 -2.13 7.87
C ILE A 38 1.15 -0.79 7.54
N MET A 39 -0.13 -0.79 7.22
CA MET A 39 -0.86 0.44 6.95
C MET A 39 -0.71 1.42 8.11
N GLY A 40 -0.65 2.69 7.77
CA GLY A 40 -0.60 3.78 8.72
C GLY A 40 -1.36 4.98 8.19
N SER A 41 -1.85 5.79 9.10
CA SER A 41 -2.48 7.08 8.81
C SER A 41 -1.72 8.20 9.50
N GLU A 42 -1.62 9.33 8.83
CA GLU A 42 -1.07 10.54 9.43
C GLU A 42 -2.08 11.12 10.44
N ILE A 43 -1.58 11.54 11.58
CA ILE A 43 -2.41 12.19 12.60
C ILE A 43 -2.69 13.62 12.13
N THR A 44 -3.93 13.88 11.72
CA THR A 44 -4.36 15.18 11.17
C THR A 44 -4.97 16.12 12.19
N ALA A 45 -5.34 15.62 13.39
CA ALA A 45 -6.01 16.42 14.42
C ALA A 45 -5.20 16.48 15.72
N ALA A 46 -5.01 17.71 16.23
CA ALA A 46 -4.29 18.03 17.46
C ALA A 46 -4.98 17.54 18.76
N THR A 47 -6.05 16.78 18.67
CA THR A 47 -6.90 16.42 19.83
C THR A 47 -6.38 15.27 20.69
N ILE A 48 -5.34 14.54 20.26
CA ILE A 48 -4.87 13.33 20.97
C ILE A 48 -3.34 13.30 21.16
N SER A 49 -2.55 14.06 20.43
CA SER A 49 -1.09 14.14 20.65
C SER A 49 -0.48 15.40 20.07
N ASP A 50 0.61 15.89 20.68
CA ASP A 50 1.42 17.01 20.20
C ASP A 50 2.20 16.72 18.90
N SER A 51 1.90 15.63 18.21
CA SER A 51 2.63 15.12 17.03
C SER A 51 1.75 15.13 15.78
N ILE A 52 1.32 16.32 15.34
CA ILE A 52 0.72 16.48 14.01
C ILE A 52 1.74 16.03 12.95
N GLY A 53 1.31 15.17 12.02
CA GLY A 53 2.18 14.63 10.97
C GLY A 53 2.87 13.30 11.31
N ALA A 54 2.75 12.81 12.56
CA ALA A 54 3.23 11.47 12.90
C ALA A 54 2.36 10.38 12.28
N VAL A 55 2.98 9.31 11.81
CA VAL A 55 2.27 8.13 11.28
C VAL A 55 1.81 7.25 12.45
N ARG A 56 0.49 7.05 12.56
CA ARG A 56 -0.10 6.05 13.44
C ARG A 56 -0.27 4.76 12.64
N ARG A 57 0.32 3.66 13.10
CA ARG A 57 0.07 2.33 12.51
C ARG A 57 -1.34 1.86 12.84
N ASP A 58 -2.05 1.46 11.80
CA ASP A 58 -3.42 0.97 11.89
C ASP A 58 -3.59 -0.20 10.92
N PRO A 59 -3.11 -1.41 11.31
CA PRO A 59 -3.16 -2.58 10.46
C PRO A 59 -4.56 -2.83 9.89
N PHE A 60 -4.64 -2.96 8.56
CA PHE A 60 -5.89 -3.14 7.80
C PHE A 60 -6.92 -2.02 8.02
N ALA A 61 -6.55 -0.89 8.65
CA ALA A 61 -7.49 0.12 9.16
C ALA A 61 -8.58 -0.46 10.08
N MET A 62 -8.24 -1.51 10.84
CA MET A 62 -9.21 -2.31 11.58
C MET A 62 -9.09 -2.20 13.10
N LEU A 63 -8.03 -1.56 13.63
CA LEU A 63 -7.83 -1.52 15.08
C LEU A 63 -9.05 -1.02 15.89
N PRO A 64 -9.81 -0.01 15.43
CA PRO A 64 -11.01 0.45 16.17
C PRO A 64 -12.18 -0.52 16.12
N PHE A 65 -12.14 -1.52 15.22
CA PHE A 65 -13.28 -2.38 14.89
C PHE A 65 -13.12 -3.82 15.38
N ILE A 66 -11.92 -4.22 15.81
CA ILE A 66 -11.67 -5.57 16.33
C ILE A 66 -11.63 -5.58 17.85
N GLY A 67 -12.31 -6.57 18.45
CA GLY A 67 -12.36 -6.81 19.90
C GLY A 67 -11.41 -7.90 20.39
N TYR A 68 -10.40 -8.29 19.58
CA TYR A 68 -9.44 -9.35 19.88
C TYR A 68 -8.05 -8.95 19.38
N HIS A 69 -7.05 -9.78 19.61
CA HIS A 69 -5.66 -9.45 19.28
C HIS A 69 -5.43 -9.37 17.77
N ILE A 70 -4.78 -8.31 17.30
CA ILE A 70 -4.56 -8.06 15.85
C ILE A 70 -3.78 -9.19 15.17
N ALA A 71 -2.91 -9.91 15.88
CA ALA A 71 -2.20 -11.06 15.33
C ALA A 71 -3.16 -12.15 14.82
N ASP A 72 -4.26 -12.41 15.54
CA ASP A 72 -5.26 -13.40 15.13
C ASP A 72 -5.95 -13.00 13.82
N TYR A 73 -6.19 -11.69 13.66
CA TYR A 73 -6.75 -11.15 12.43
C TYR A 73 -5.80 -11.35 11.24
N VAL A 74 -4.52 -11.05 11.43
CA VAL A 74 -3.49 -11.24 10.39
C VAL A 74 -3.32 -12.72 10.06
N GLU A 75 -3.22 -13.59 11.09
CA GLU A 75 -3.10 -15.03 10.86
C GLU A 75 -4.30 -15.62 10.14
N HIS A 76 -5.51 -15.11 10.41
CA HIS A 76 -6.69 -15.52 9.67
C HIS A 76 -6.50 -15.29 8.16
N TRP A 77 -6.07 -14.11 7.76
CA TRP A 77 -5.84 -13.81 6.33
C TRP A 77 -4.70 -14.65 5.73
N LEU A 78 -3.61 -14.87 6.45
CA LEU A 78 -2.53 -15.76 6.00
C LEU A 78 -3.05 -17.19 5.80
N ASN A 79 -3.91 -17.68 6.69
CA ASN A 79 -4.53 -18.99 6.59
C ASN A 79 -5.48 -19.07 5.40
N VAL A 80 -6.31 -18.06 5.16
CA VAL A 80 -7.16 -17.97 3.94
C VAL A 80 -6.30 -18.13 2.69
N GLY A 81 -5.16 -17.43 2.63
CA GLY A 81 -4.21 -17.56 1.53
C GLY A 81 -3.64 -18.96 1.36
N SER A 82 -3.46 -19.70 2.47
CA SER A 82 -2.92 -21.08 2.43
C SER A 82 -3.96 -22.13 2.04
N MET A 83 -5.24 -21.86 2.28
CA MET A 83 -6.35 -22.78 1.95
C MET A 83 -6.82 -22.71 0.49
N SER A 84 -6.38 -21.68 -0.24
CA SER A 84 -6.78 -21.45 -1.63
C SER A 84 -5.62 -21.68 -2.58
N SER A 85 -5.89 -22.14 -3.79
CA SER A 85 -4.91 -22.12 -4.87
C SER A 85 -4.61 -20.67 -5.27
N GLY A 86 -3.34 -20.39 -5.60
CA GLY A 86 -2.88 -19.01 -5.86
C GLY A 86 -3.64 -18.28 -6.97
N ASP A 87 -4.18 -19.02 -7.95
CA ASP A 87 -5.01 -18.51 -9.05
C ASP A 87 -6.42 -18.05 -8.63
N LYS A 88 -6.85 -18.41 -7.42
CA LYS A 88 -8.17 -18.04 -6.86
C LYS A 88 -8.08 -16.93 -5.81
N LEU A 89 -6.87 -16.53 -5.45
CA LEU A 89 -6.67 -15.46 -4.50
C LEU A 89 -6.76 -14.08 -5.20
N PRO A 90 -7.34 -13.06 -4.53
CA PRO A 90 -7.41 -11.73 -5.11
C PRO A 90 -6.01 -11.12 -5.26
N LEU A 91 -5.83 -10.32 -6.29
CA LEU A 91 -4.70 -9.41 -6.38
C LEU A 91 -4.94 -8.24 -5.42
N ILE A 92 -3.91 -7.83 -4.69
CA ILE A 92 -4.00 -6.77 -3.70
C ILE A 92 -3.21 -5.56 -4.21
N PHE A 93 -3.87 -4.41 -4.17
CA PHE A 93 -3.31 -3.13 -4.62
C PHE A 93 -3.30 -2.13 -3.48
N SER A 94 -2.28 -1.28 -3.47
CA SER A 94 -2.20 -0.10 -2.61
C SER A 94 -2.28 1.15 -3.47
N VAL A 95 -3.17 2.07 -3.11
CA VAL A 95 -3.40 3.32 -3.86
C VAL A 95 -3.20 4.51 -2.94
N ASN A 96 -2.50 5.53 -3.41
CA ASN A 96 -2.25 6.77 -2.69
C ASN A 96 -2.65 7.99 -3.54
N TRP A 97 -3.89 8.45 -3.38
CA TRP A 97 -4.41 9.64 -4.06
C TRP A 97 -3.83 10.96 -3.55
N PHE A 98 -3.16 10.95 -2.39
CA PHE A 98 -2.87 12.13 -1.58
C PHE A 98 -1.39 12.51 -1.54
N ARG A 99 -0.56 11.96 -2.45
CA ARG A 99 0.84 12.33 -2.55
C ARG A 99 0.96 13.81 -2.93
N LYS A 100 1.84 14.53 -2.22
CA LYS A 100 2.03 15.98 -2.38
C LYS A 100 3.42 16.30 -2.90
N ASP A 101 3.52 17.43 -3.58
CA ASP A 101 4.79 18.07 -3.93
C ASP A 101 5.40 18.81 -2.72
N ALA A 102 6.61 19.37 -2.90
CA ALA A 102 7.31 20.12 -1.88
C ALA A 102 6.56 21.40 -1.42
N SER A 103 5.59 21.88 -2.21
CA SER A 103 4.74 23.03 -1.88
C SER A 103 3.45 22.62 -1.15
N GLY A 104 3.24 21.33 -0.89
CA GLY A 104 2.06 20.78 -0.23
C GLY A 104 0.85 20.59 -1.15
N ARG A 105 0.98 20.76 -2.48
CA ARG A 105 -0.10 20.55 -3.44
C ARG A 105 -0.17 19.07 -3.84
N TYR A 106 -1.38 18.56 -4.05
CA TYR A 106 -1.56 17.21 -4.53
C TYR A 106 -0.97 17.02 -5.93
N LEU A 107 -0.23 15.93 -6.12
CA LEU A 107 0.35 15.56 -7.40
C LEU A 107 -0.70 14.96 -8.34
N TRP A 108 -1.61 14.16 -7.81
CA TRP A 108 -2.68 13.52 -8.59
C TRP A 108 -3.94 14.39 -8.57
N PRO A 109 -4.60 14.61 -9.73
CA PRO A 109 -5.76 15.50 -9.80
C PRO A 109 -7.01 14.98 -9.08
N GLY A 110 -7.10 13.64 -8.91
CA GLY A 110 -8.24 13.03 -8.23
C GLY A 110 -9.51 12.88 -9.08
N PHE A 111 -10.61 12.54 -8.43
CA PHE A 111 -11.96 12.37 -8.99
C PHE A 111 -12.02 11.57 -10.30
N GLY A 112 -12.45 12.18 -11.40
CA GLY A 112 -12.62 11.52 -12.69
C GLY A 112 -11.34 10.83 -13.18
N GLU A 113 -10.17 11.37 -12.85
CA GLU A 113 -8.88 10.80 -13.25
C GLU A 113 -8.52 9.52 -12.49
N ASN A 114 -9.17 9.25 -11.36
CA ASN A 114 -9.01 8.00 -10.63
C ASN A 114 -9.41 6.78 -11.48
N SER A 115 -10.31 6.94 -12.44
CA SER A 115 -10.69 5.89 -13.38
C SER A 115 -9.51 5.33 -14.18
N ARG A 116 -8.47 6.12 -14.43
CA ARG A 116 -7.23 5.69 -15.13
C ARG A 116 -6.44 4.68 -14.32
N VAL A 117 -6.37 4.91 -13.01
CA VAL A 117 -5.72 3.97 -12.08
C VAL A 117 -6.56 2.71 -11.94
N LEU A 118 -7.89 2.82 -11.84
CA LEU A 118 -8.80 1.67 -11.81
C LEU A 118 -8.71 0.85 -13.10
N LYS A 119 -8.58 1.49 -14.26
CA LYS A 119 -8.35 0.80 -15.54
C LYS A 119 -7.10 -0.08 -15.47
N TRP A 120 -5.97 0.46 -14.99
CA TRP A 120 -4.74 -0.32 -14.84
C TRP A 120 -4.93 -1.50 -13.87
N ILE A 121 -5.68 -1.33 -12.77
CA ILE A 121 -6.02 -2.41 -11.83
C ILE A 121 -6.78 -3.52 -12.57
N PHE A 122 -7.79 -3.19 -13.37
CA PHE A 122 -8.54 -4.17 -14.17
C PHE A 122 -7.63 -4.90 -15.15
N GLU A 123 -6.79 -4.18 -15.89
CA GLU A 123 -5.84 -4.77 -16.82
C GLU A 123 -4.87 -5.73 -16.13
N GLN A 124 -4.43 -5.42 -14.88
CA GLN A 124 -3.61 -6.33 -14.07
C GLN A 124 -4.40 -7.61 -13.69
N THR A 125 -5.68 -7.49 -13.35
CA THR A 125 -6.51 -8.65 -12.99
C THR A 125 -6.82 -9.54 -14.18
N GLU A 126 -6.91 -8.98 -15.38
CA GLU A 126 -7.11 -9.70 -16.63
C GLU A 126 -5.80 -10.25 -17.24
N GLY A 127 -4.65 -9.93 -16.64
CA GLY A 127 -3.33 -10.34 -17.14
C GLY A 127 -2.86 -9.61 -18.39
N THR A 128 -3.53 -8.51 -18.75
CA THR A 128 -3.20 -7.67 -19.91
C THR A 128 -2.38 -6.43 -19.54
N GLY A 129 -2.33 -6.09 -18.25
CA GLY A 129 -1.67 -4.88 -17.77
C GLY A 129 -0.15 -5.01 -17.69
N ASN A 130 0.55 -3.97 -18.11
CA ASN A 130 1.99 -3.86 -18.00
C ASN A 130 2.41 -3.33 -16.63
N GLY A 131 3.32 -4.05 -15.96
CA GLY A 131 3.88 -3.67 -14.66
C GLY A 131 5.38 -3.85 -14.61
N MET A 132 6.02 -3.07 -13.78
CA MET A 132 7.46 -3.11 -13.54
C MET A 132 7.73 -3.48 -12.07
N MET A 133 8.70 -4.36 -11.83
CA MET A 133 9.12 -4.74 -10.49
C MET A 133 9.81 -3.57 -9.79
N ALA A 134 9.37 -3.28 -8.58
CA ALA A 134 9.98 -2.30 -7.67
C ALA A 134 10.22 -2.94 -6.29
N PRO A 135 11.05 -2.39 -5.42
CA PRO A 135 11.32 -2.97 -4.10
C PRO A 135 10.07 -3.21 -3.24
N ILE A 136 9.04 -2.40 -3.46
CA ILE A 136 7.79 -2.40 -2.68
C ILE A 136 6.65 -3.20 -3.32
N GLY A 137 6.79 -3.64 -4.55
CA GLY A 137 5.72 -4.31 -5.30
C GLY A 137 5.85 -4.09 -6.80
N ILE A 138 4.77 -4.26 -7.54
CA ILE A 138 4.71 -4.06 -8.98
C ILE A 138 4.01 -2.71 -9.23
N ILE A 139 4.72 -1.77 -9.83
CA ILE A 139 4.21 -0.46 -10.23
C ILE A 139 3.86 -0.46 -11.73
N PRO A 140 3.03 0.48 -12.22
CA PRO A 140 2.82 0.65 -13.65
C PRO A 140 4.14 0.84 -14.40
N ALA A 141 4.34 0.10 -15.48
CA ALA A 141 5.45 0.34 -16.40
C ALA A 141 5.24 1.67 -17.15
N GLU A 142 6.29 2.19 -17.77
CA GLU A 142 6.18 3.39 -18.60
C GLU A 142 5.09 3.20 -19.66
N GLY A 143 4.18 4.18 -19.77
CA GLY A 143 3.04 4.12 -20.70
C GLY A 143 1.90 3.18 -20.30
N ALA A 144 1.98 2.48 -19.16
CA ALA A 144 0.93 1.57 -18.71
C ALA A 144 -0.32 2.29 -18.17
N LEU A 145 -0.19 3.52 -17.68
CA LEU A 145 -1.32 4.36 -17.35
C LEU A 145 -1.78 5.16 -18.57
N ASP A 146 -3.07 5.11 -18.86
CA ASP A 146 -3.67 5.93 -19.91
C ASP A 146 -3.75 7.39 -19.43
N LEU A 147 -2.81 8.21 -19.86
CA LEU A 147 -2.72 9.63 -19.51
C LEU A 147 -3.23 10.55 -20.65
N ALA A 148 -3.84 9.99 -21.71
CA ALA A 148 -4.34 10.77 -22.84
C ALA A 148 -5.36 11.83 -22.38
N GLY A 149 -5.13 13.09 -22.77
CA GLY A 149 -5.98 14.22 -22.38
C GLY A 149 -5.79 14.73 -20.96
N LEU A 150 -4.92 14.11 -20.15
CA LEU A 150 -4.55 14.60 -18.82
C LEU A 150 -3.34 15.54 -18.92
N ALA A 151 -3.53 16.79 -18.51
CA ALA A 151 -2.44 17.77 -18.43
C ALA A 151 -1.61 17.52 -17.15
N LEU A 152 -0.84 16.44 -17.15
CA LEU A 152 0.10 16.10 -16.08
C LEU A 152 1.53 16.31 -16.58
N GLU A 153 2.26 17.17 -15.91
CA GLU A 153 3.65 17.45 -16.23
C GLU A 153 4.52 16.19 -15.97
N PRO A 154 5.53 15.91 -16.84
CA PRO A 154 6.39 14.73 -16.69
C PRO A 154 7.02 14.62 -15.30
N GLU A 155 7.46 15.73 -14.72
CA GLU A 155 8.09 15.80 -13.41
C GLU A 155 7.11 15.38 -12.29
N LYS A 156 5.84 15.72 -12.43
CA LYS A 156 4.80 15.29 -11.48
C LYS A 156 4.51 13.80 -11.61
N LEU A 157 4.52 13.27 -12.84
CA LEU A 157 4.36 11.84 -13.08
C LEU A 157 5.53 11.06 -12.46
N GLU A 158 6.76 11.51 -12.67
CA GLU A 158 7.94 10.93 -12.04
C GLU A 158 7.83 10.96 -10.52
N ALA A 159 7.47 12.12 -9.95
CA ALA A 159 7.28 12.27 -8.52
C ALA A 159 6.18 11.36 -7.95
N LEU A 160 5.11 11.06 -8.71
CA LEU A 160 4.04 10.15 -8.29
C LEU A 160 4.52 8.70 -8.12
N PHE A 161 5.55 8.28 -8.84
CA PHE A 161 6.10 6.92 -8.80
C PHE A 161 7.49 6.83 -8.17
N ALA A 162 8.08 7.96 -7.76
CA ALA A 162 9.39 7.96 -7.12
C ALA A 162 9.40 7.12 -5.85
N ILE A 163 10.41 6.26 -5.72
CA ILE A 163 10.67 5.41 -4.55
C ILE A 163 12.01 5.85 -3.97
N ASP A 164 11.96 6.68 -2.95
CA ASP A 164 13.14 7.22 -2.27
C ASP A 164 13.66 6.23 -1.23
N SER A 165 14.90 5.78 -1.39
CA SER A 165 15.52 4.76 -0.56
C SER A 165 15.72 5.23 0.89
N GLU A 166 16.08 6.50 1.10
CA GLU A 166 16.27 7.05 2.45
C GLU A 166 14.94 7.23 3.18
N ALA A 167 13.90 7.69 2.46
CA ALA A 167 12.56 7.76 3.01
C ALA A 167 12.04 6.37 3.39
N TRP A 168 12.32 5.35 2.57
CA TRP A 168 11.94 3.96 2.88
C TRP A 168 12.74 3.38 4.03
N LYS A 169 13.98 3.79 4.25
CA LYS A 169 14.75 3.38 5.43
C LYS A 169 14.08 3.86 6.73
N ALA A 170 13.63 5.12 6.75
CA ALA A 170 12.87 5.66 7.88
C ALA A 170 11.51 4.94 8.05
N GLU A 171 10.83 4.65 6.94
CA GLU A 171 9.56 3.93 6.94
C GLU A 171 9.72 2.50 7.47
N ILE A 172 10.75 1.77 7.07
CA ILE A 172 11.07 0.43 7.58
C ILE A 172 11.30 0.46 9.10
N ALA A 173 12.04 1.45 9.61
CA ALA A 173 12.22 1.61 11.06
C ALA A 173 10.88 1.87 11.79
N SER A 174 10.00 2.65 11.19
CA SER A 174 8.64 2.88 11.70
C SER A 174 7.78 1.61 11.68
N ILE A 175 7.90 0.78 10.62
CA ILE A 175 7.21 -0.53 10.52
C ILE A 175 7.70 -1.45 11.66
N GLU A 176 9.01 -1.54 11.88
CA GLU A 176 9.58 -2.34 12.97
C GLU A 176 9.06 -1.90 14.34
N ALA A 177 9.00 -0.60 14.56
CA ALA A 177 8.41 -0.06 15.78
C ALA A 177 6.92 -0.43 15.90
N GLY A 178 6.17 -0.40 14.79
CA GLY A 178 4.77 -0.80 14.72
C GLY A 178 4.55 -2.29 15.04
N PHE A 179 5.51 -3.15 14.70
CA PHE A 179 5.41 -4.58 15.00
C PHE A 179 5.43 -4.89 16.51
N ARG A 180 5.82 -3.94 17.37
CA ARG A 180 5.67 -4.06 18.82
C ARG A 180 4.20 -4.23 19.26
N LEU A 181 3.25 -3.75 18.43
CA LEU A 181 1.81 -3.97 18.65
C LEU A 181 1.45 -5.46 18.73
N TYR A 182 2.18 -6.30 18.00
CA TYR A 182 1.93 -7.75 17.97
C TYR A 182 2.56 -8.49 19.15
N GLY A 183 3.58 -7.91 19.81
CA GLY A 183 4.31 -8.52 20.90
C GLY A 183 4.92 -9.87 20.49
N GLU A 184 4.85 -10.87 21.38
CA GLU A 184 5.33 -12.23 21.12
C GLU A 184 4.50 -12.99 20.08
N ARG A 185 3.33 -12.45 19.71
CA ARG A 185 2.39 -13.06 18.74
C ARG A 185 2.61 -12.57 17.31
N LEU A 186 3.72 -11.87 17.03
CA LEU A 186 4.02 -11.42 15.66
C LEU A 186 4.06 -12.64 14.70
N PRO A 187 3.19 -12.69 13.68
CA PRO A 187 3.20 -13.77 12.70
C PRO A 187 4.57 -13.86 12.00
N LYS A 188 5.12 -15.07 11.89
CA LYS A 188 6.43 -15.30 11.25
C LYS A 188 6.49 -14.79 9.81
N GLU A 189 5.38 -14.89 9.10
CA GLU A 189 5.29 -14.40 7.73
C GLU A 189 5.53 -12.88 7.66
N LEU A 190 4.97 -12.09 8.59
CA LEU A 190 5.21 -10.63 8.61
C LEU A 190 6.69 -10.30 8.84
N ALA A 191 7.35 -11.01 9.74
CA ALA A 191 8.78 -10.85 9.97
C ALA A 191 9.61 -11.21 8.73
N SER A 192 9.21 -12.28 8.02
CA SER A 192 9.85 -12.69 6.76
C SER A 192 9.65 -11.64 5.66
N GLN A 193 8.45 -11.12 5.51
CA GLN A 193 8.16 -10.09 4.50
C GLN A 193 8.91 -8.78 4.78
N LEU A 194 9.07 -8.40 6.05
CA LEU A 194 9.88 -7.24 6.43
C LEU A 194 11.37 -7.46 6.10
N ALA A 195 11.90 -8.66 6.36
CA ALA A 195 13.28 -9.00 5.99
C ALA A 195 13.48 -8.94 4.45
N LEU A 196 12.53 -9.46 3.68
CA LEU A 196 12.54 -9.37 2.22
C LEU A 196 12.45 -7.91 1.73
N LEU A 197 11.65 -7.07 2.37
CA LEU A 197 11.57 -5.65 2.04
C LEU A 197 12.92 -4.97 2.24
N LYS A 198 13.58 -5.19 3.38
CA LYS A 198 14.94 -4.69 3.66
C LYS A 198 15.93 -5.16 2.60
N GLN A 199 15.94 -6.44 2.29
CA GLN A 199 16.83 -7.02 1.29
C GLN A 199 16.63 -6.37 -0.08
N ARG A 200 15.40 -6.11 -0.51
CA ARG A 200 15.11 -5.45 -1.79
C ARG A 200 15.61 -4.01 -1.86
N PHE A 201 15.75 -3.33 -0.73
CA PHE A 201 16.38 -2.01 -0.63
C PHE A 201 17.88 -2.06 -0.38
N GLY A 202 18.47 -3.24 -0.12
CA GLY A 202 19.89 -3.40 0.19
C GLY A 202 20.26 -3.00 1.63
N PHE A 203 19.32 -3.09 2.57
CA PHE A 203 19.49 -2.77 3.99
C PHE A 203 19.76 -4.02 4.84
#